data_ad5ac32247f7f49b896bb288c2ef2f01
#
_entry.id   ad5ac32247f7f49b896bb288c2ef2f01
#
_cell.length_a   1.000
_cell.length_b   1.000
_cell.length_c   1.000
_cell.angle_alpha   90.00
_cell.angle_beta   90.00
_cell.angle_gamma   90.00
#
_symmetry.space_group_name_H-M   'P 1'
#
loop_
_entity.id
_entity.type
_entity.pdbx_description
1 polymer ?
#
loop_
_entity_poly.entity_id
_entity_poly.type
_entity_poly.pdbx_seq_one_letter_code
_entity_poly.pdbx_strand_id
1 'polypeptide(L)'
;MQIHQLNLKYIPEQDRLLLRINTKTGEELRLWLSRRLTLGVLPLLRKLTSEQAAKSAALAAEQGAGFSARDPKIREILSEFNKDVALRTSDFVTPFKEASSIQGSATPALLVSTVAITPLANLHLAVKFTGHNVADAGPIHEKRDVRIDLDERLMHGFMHLLETAYTASQWPVCAVSPLEVEVASGKDAAARPQYLN
;
A
#
# COMPACT_ATOMS: atom_id res chain seq x y z
N MET A 1 -3.81 13.10 -2.28
CA MET A 1 -2.90 13.08 -3.46
C MET A 1 -3.54 12.23 -4.55
N GLN A 2 -3.61 12.73 -5.80
CA GLN A 2 -4.18 11.94 -6.91
C GLN A 2 -3.06 11.20 -7.64
N ILE A 3 -3.15 9.86 -7.62
CA ILE A 3 -2.19 8.96 -8.24
C ILE A 3 -2.47 8.90 -9.75
N HIS A 4 -1.42 8.97 -10.57
CA HIS A 4 -1.47 8.74 -12.01
C HIS A 4 -0.92 7.37 -12.36
N GLN A 5 0.27 7.02 -11.87
CA GLN A 5 0.91 5.73 -12.09
C GLN A 5 1.58 5.24 -10.81
N LEU A 6 1.59 3.92 -10.63
CA LEU A 6 2.33 3.21 -9.59
C LEU A 6 3.29 2.22 -10.26
N ASN A 7 4.49 2.14 -9.72
CA ASN A 7 5.46 1.11 -10.10
C ASN A 7 6.14 0.58 -8.84
N LEU A 8 6.29 -0.72 -8.74
CA LEU A 8 6.99 -1.35 -7.63
C LEU A 8 7.94 -2.41 -8.17
N LYS A 9 9.21 -2.31 -7.80
CA LYS A 9 10.26 -3.24 -8.25
C LYS A 9 11.13 -3.66 -7.07
N TYR A 10 11.58 -4.90 -7.10
CA TYR A 10 12.68 -5.36 -6.26
C TYR A 10 14.01 -4.91 -6.85
N ILE A 11 14.88 -4.37 -6.02
CA ILE A 11 16.24 -3.92 -6.39
C ILE A 11 17.24 -4.81 -5.64
N PRO A 12 17.82 -5.82 -6.31
CA PRO A 12 18.68 -6.82 -5.66
C PRO A 12 19.90 -6.22 -4.97
N GLU A 13 20.51 -5.19 -5.58
CA GLU A 13 21.72 -4.55 -5.08
C GLU A 13 21.53 -3.90 -3.72
N GLN A 14 20.29 -3.58 -3.36
CA GLN A 14 19.94 -2.94 -2.08
C GLN A 14 19.11 -3.84 -1.16
N ASP A 15 18.70 -5.01 -1.64
CA ASP A 15 17.75 -5.90 -0.96
C ASP A 15 16.49 -5.17 -0.47
N ARG A 16 15.90 -4.32 -1.33
CA ARG A 16 14.74 -3.48 -1.03
C ARG A 16 13.76 -3.44 -2.19
N LEU A 17 12.52 -3.06 -1.86
CA LEU A 17 11.55 -2.69 -2.88
C LEU A 17 11.58 -1.18 -3.09
N LEU A 18 11.55 -0.76 -4.35
CA LEU A 18 11.40 0.63 -4.74
C LEU A 18 9.97 0.86 -5.24
N LEU A 19 9.18 1.58 -4.45
CA LEU A 19 7.88 2.08 -4.86
C LEU A 19 8.03 3.47 -5.49
N ARG A 20 7.57 3.61 -6.73
CA ARG A 20 7.53 4.88 -7.45
C ARG A 20 6.09 5.27 -7.70
N ILE A 21 5.74 6.50 -7.40
CA ILE A 21 4.39 7.04 -7.52
C ILE A 21 4.45 8.30 -8.35
N ASN A 22 3.79 8.31 -9.50
CA ASN A 22 3.56 9.53 -10.26
C ASN A 22 2.20 10.10 -9.89
N THR A 23 2.18 11.39 -9.60
CA THR A 23 0.96 12.14 -9.34
C THR A 23 0.42 12.75 -10.64
N LYS A 24 -0.86 13.10 -10.64
CA LYS A 24 -1.45 13.85 -11.76
C LYS A 24 -0.85 15.26 -11.92
N THR A 25 -0.21 15.78 -10.87
CA THR A 25 0.52 17.06 -10.92
C THR A 25 1.91 16.94 -11.54
N GLY A 26 2.34 15.73 -11.94
CA GLY A 26 3.64 15.49 -12.56
C GLY A 26 4.80 15.27 -11.58
N GLU A 27 4.51 15.21 -10.28
CA GLU A 27 5.51 14.89 -9.27
C GLU A 27 5.77 13.39 -9.19
N GLU A 28 7.03 12.98 -9.09
CA GLU A 28 7.43 11.61 -8.82
C GLU A 28 7.90 11.49 -7.36
N LEU A 29 7.28 10.57 -6.64
CA LEU A 29 7.71 10.15 -5.29
C LEU A 29 8.39 8.79 -5.37
N ARG A 30 9.50 8.64 -4.66
CA ARG A 30 10.28 7.41 -4.57
C ARG A 30 10.38 6.96 -3.12
N LEU A 31 9.93 5.74 -2.83
CA LEU A 31 9.87 5.19 -1.48
C LEU A 31 10.62 3.86 -1.44
N TRP A 32 11.63 3.77 -0.57
CA TRP A 32 12.33 2.52 -0.29
C TRP A 32 11.61 1.76 0.82
N LEU A 33 11.18 0.55 0.52
CA LEU A 33 10.60 -0.38 1.47
C LEU A 33 11.63 -1.45 1.81
N SER A 34 12.07 -1.50 3.05
CA SER A 34 12.98 -2.54 3.52
C SER A 34 12.27 -3.89 3.57
N ARG A 35 13.04 -4.99 3.48
CA ARG A 35 12.53 -6.35 3.65
C ARG A 35 11.71 -6.52 4.92
N ARG A 36 12.23 -6.06 6.07
CA ARG A 36 11.54 -6.15 7.37
C ARG A 36 10.18 -5.46 7.32
N LEU A 37 10.12 -4.26 6.77
CA LEU A 37 8.89 -3.49 6.64
C LEU A 37 7.88 -4.21 5.73
N THR A 38 8.33 -4.69 4.58
CA THR A 38 7.49 -5.38 3.60
C THR A 38 6.88 -6.65 4.19
N LEU A 39 7.69 -7.47 4.88
CA LEU A 39 7.23 -8.71 5.52
C LEU A 39 6.20 -8.45 6.62
N GLY A 40 6.31 -7.34 7.36
CA GLY A 40 5.33 -6.96 8.38
C GLY A 40 4.04 -6.38 7.80
N VAL A 41 4.14 -5.60 6.72
CA VAL A 41 3.00 -4.89 6.13
C VAL A 41 2.17 -5.77 5.20
N LEU A 42 2.81 -6.67 4.44
CA LEU A 42 2.14 -7.49 3.43
C LEU A 42 0.95 -8.32 3.97
N PRO A 43 1.06 -9.08 5.08
CA PRO A 43 -0.06 -9.85 5.61
C PRO A 43 -1.21 -8.95 6.08
N LEU A 44 -0.90 -7.78 6.64
CA LEU A 44 -1.91 -6.83 7.07
C LEU A 44 -2.65 -6.22 5.88
N LEU A 45 -1.92 -5.81 4.84
CA LEU A 45 -2.53 -5.30 3.61
C LEU A 45 -3.43 -6.36 2.97
N ARG A 46 -2.99 -7.61 2.88
CA ARG A 46 -3.83 -8.73 2.38
C ARG A 46 -5.13 -8.84 3.15
N LYS A 47 -5.05 -8.84 4.48
CA LYS A 47 -6.23 -8.93 5.35
C LYS A 47 -7.19 -7.76 5.10
N LEU A 48 -6.69 -6.52 5.14
CA LEU A 48 -7.52 -5.33 4.97
C LEU A 48 -8.12 -5.23 3.55
N THR A 49 -7.35 -5.59 2.53
CA THR A 49 -7.86 -5.64 1.15
C THR A 49 -8.99 -6.66 1.00
N SER A 50 -8.83 -7.85 1.58
CA SER A 50 -9.87 -8.89 1.58
C SER A 50 -11.11 -8.45 2.34
N GLU A 51 -10.95 -7.80 3.51
CA GLU A 51 -12.07 -7.27 4.29
C GLU A 51 -12.84 -6.17 3.53
N GLN A 52 -12.14 -5.27 2.85
CA GLN A 52 -12.78 -4.21 2.06
C GLN A 52 -13.49 -4.78 0.83
N ALA A 53 -12.88 -5.73 0.12
CA ALA A 53 -13.51 -6.42 -1.00
C ALA A 53 -14.77 -7.18 -0.56
N ALA A 54 -14.73 -7.86 0.59
CA ALA A 54 -15.91 -8.53 1.13
C ALA A 54 -17.04 -7.55 1.51
N LYS A 55 -16.71 -6.37 2.03
CA LYS A 55 -17.69 -5.30 2.31
C LYS A 55 -18.28 -4.73 1.02
N SER A 56 -17.45 -4.49 0.01
CA SER A 56 -17.89 -4.03 -1.31
C SER A 56 -18.87 -5.02 -1.95
N ALA A 57 -18.52 -6.30 -1.95
CA ALA A 57 -19.39 -7.36 -2.45
C ALA A 57 -20.72 -7.46 -1.67
N ALA A 58 -20.69 -7.30 -0.35
CA ALA A 58 -21.90 -7.31 0.47
C ALA A 58 -22.85 -6.14 0.13
N LEU A 59 -22.30 -4.93 -0.02
CA LEU A 59 -23.09 -3.76 -0.40
C LEU A 59 -23.67 -3.88 -1.81
N ALA A 60 -22.92 -4.40 -2.76
CA ALA A 60 -23.40 -4.64 -4.12
C ALA A 60 -24.54 -5.68 -4.15
N ALA A 61 -24.46 -6.71 -3.31
CA ALA A 61 -25.51 -7.73 -3.20
C ALA A 61 -26.78 -7.20 -2.53
N GLU A 62 -26.69 -6.27 -1.58
CA GLU A 62 -27.86 -5.60 -0.98
C GLU A 62 -28.60 -4.71 -1.97
N GLN A 63 -27.89 -4.12 -2.94
CA GLN A 63 -28.47 -3.21 -3.94
C GLN A 63 -29.09 -3.92 -5.15
N GLY A 64 -28.72 -5.15 -5.44
CA GLY A 64 -29.06 -5.78 -6.72
C GLY A 64 -29.77 -7.12 -6.70
N ALA A 65 -29.82 -7.84 -5.58
CA ALA A 65 -30.36 -9.19 -5.62
C ALA A 65 -30.97 -9.66 -4.30
N GLY A 66 -32.24 -9.87 -4.31
CA GLY A 66 -33.03 -10.35 -3.17
C GLY A 66 -32.68 -11.76 -2.66
N PHE A 67 -31.58 -12.40 -3.02
CA PHE A 67 -31.45 -13.82 -2.65
C PHE A 67 -30.13 -14.31 -2.06
N SER A 68 -28.99 -13.65 -2.13
CA SER A 68 -27.77 -14.40 -1.80
C SER A 68 -26.64 -13.69 -1.05
N ALA A 69 -26.82 -12.46 -0.68
CA ALA A 69 -25.79 -11.69 0.04
C ALA A 69 -25.37 -12.27 1.40
N ARG A 70 -26.14 -13.22 1.93
CA ARG A 70 -25.87 -13.85 3.24
C ARG A 70 -24.99 -15.08 3.16
N ASP A 71 -24.85 -15.69 1.96
CA ASP A 71 -24.00 -16.87 1.80
C ASP A 71 -22.52 -16.48 1.71
N PRO A 72 -21.67 -16.97 2.64
CA PRO A 72 -20.24 -16.64 2.66
C PRO A 72 -19.52 -17.08 1.36
N LYS A 73 -19.94 -18.17 0.73
CA LYS A 73 -19.35 -18.65 -0.54
C LYS A 73 -19.61 -17.68 -1.69
N ILE A 74 -20.80 -17.11 -1.75
CA ILE A 74 -21.15 -16.14 -2.80
C ILE A 74 -20.38 -14.84 -2.60
N ARG A 75 -20.18 -14.40 -1.37
CA ARG A 75 -19.35 -13.22 -1.08
C ARG A 75 -17.88 -13.44 -1.49
N GLU A 76 -17.36 -14.63 -1.27
CA GLU A 76 -16.01 -15.01 -1.70
C GLU A 76 -15.89 -14.96 -3.23
N ILE A 77 -16.82 -15.59 -3.96
CA ILE A 77 -16.86 -15.56 -5.43
C ILE A 77 -16.95 -14.14 -5.98
N LEU A 78 -17.82 -13.30 -5.39
CA LEU A 78 -17.95 -11.89 -5.79
C LEU A 78 -16.68 -11.10 -5.51
N SER A 79 -16.03 -11.33 -4.38
CA SER A 79 -14.76 -10.71 -4.04
C SER A 79 -13.65 -11.08 -5.03
N GLU A 80 -13.56 -12.35 -5.41
CA GLU A 80 -12.60 -12.81 -6.43
C GLU A 80 -12.92 -12.23 -7.80
N PHE A 81 -14.20 -12.18 -8.17
CA PHE A 81 -14.63 -11.59 -9.42
C PHE A 81 -14.28 -10.09 -9.48
N ASN A 82 -14.55 -9.32 -8.43
CA ASN A 82 -14.22 -7.91 -8.36
C ASN A 82 -12.70 -7.69 -8.46
N LYS A 83 -11.91 -8.55 -7.79
CA LYS A 83 -10.45 -8.54 -7.91
C LYS A 83 -10.01 -8.76 -9.37
N ASP A 84 -10.56 -9.78 -10.04
CA ASP A 84 -10.24 -10.08 -11.42
C ASP A 84 -10.60 -8.93 -12.36
N VAL A 85 -11.77 -8.34 -12.19
CA VAL A 85 -12.20 -7.15 -12.96
C VAL A 85 -11.25 -5.97 -12.70
N ALA A 86 -10.92 -5.70 -11.45
CA ALA A 86 -10.00 -4.62 -11.09
C ALA A 86 -8.62 -4.81 -11.74
N LEU A 87 -8.10 -6.03 -11.73
CA LEU A 87 -6.79 -6.35 -12.35
C LEU A 87 -6.84 -6.25 -13.88
N ARG A 88 -7.90 -6.76 -14.52
CA ARG A 88 -8.06 -6.69 -15.98
C ARG A 88 -8.24 -5.26 -16.50
N THR A 89 -8.89 -4.39 -15.70
CA THR A 89 -9.11 -2.98 -16.05
C THR A 89 -7.91 -2.10 -15.70
N SER A 90 -6.96 -2.62 -14.94
CA SER A 90 -5.72 -1.92 -14.60
C SER A 90 -4.69 -2.08 -15.72
N ASP A 91 -4.02 -0.99 -16.06
CA ASP A 91 -2.99 -0.97 -17.09
C ASP A 91 -1.62 -1.30 -16.47
N PHE A 92 -1.18 -2.55 -16.67
CA PHE A 92 0.15 -3.01 -16.28
C PHE A 92 1.15 -3.04 -17.45
N VAL A 93 0.69 -2.72 -18.68
CA VAL A 93 1.49 -2.81 -19.90
C VAL A 93 2.16 -1.48 -20.23
N THR A 94 1.49 -0.35 -19.98
CA THR A 94 2.06 0.96 -20.24
C THR A 94 3.30 1.19 -19.38
N PRO A 95 4.47 1.46 -20.00
CA PRO A 95 5.69 1.71 -19.25
C PRO A 95 5.52 2.87 -18.28
N PHE A 96 6.10 2.73 -17.07
CA PHE A 96 6.12 3.81 -16.09
C PHE A 96 6.89 5.00 -16.69
N LYS A 97 6.23 6.14 -16.79
CA LYS A 97 6.87 7.38 -17.26
C LYS A 97 7.77 7.90 -16.17
N GLU A 98 9.08 7.86 -16.42
CA GLU A 98 10.02 8.57 -15.54
C GLU A 98 9.73 10.06 -15.65
N ALA A 99 9.59 10.73 -14.50
CA ALA A 99 9.49 12.17 -14.49
C ALA A 99 10.73 12.69 -15.23
N SER A 100 10.51 13.43 -16.31
CA SER A 100 11.61 14.06 -17.03
C SER A 100 12.33 14.94 -16.03
N SER A 101 13.51 14.51 -15.60
CA SER A 101 14.40 15.33 -14.78
C SER A 101 14.97 16.44 -15.69
N ILE A 102 14.08 17.33 -16.15
CA ILE A 102 14.49 18.62 -16.64
C ILE A 102 15.04 19.31 -15.41
N GLN A 103 16.36 19.41 -15.36
CA GLN A 103 17.16 20.03 -14.31
C GLN A 103 17.30 19.24 -12.98
N GLY A 104 18.11 18.18 -12.97
CA GLY A 104 18.97 17.87 -11.81
C GLY A 104 18.35 17.57 -10.44
N SER A 105 17.06 17.70 -10.27
CA SER A 105 16.35 17.55 -8.99
C SER A 105 15.48 16.31 -9.01
N ALA A 106 16.13 15.14 -9.11
CA ALA A 106 15.40 13.92 -8.73
C ALA A 106 15.05 14.05 -7.24
N THR A 107 13.76 14.09 -6.92
CA THR A 107 13.31 14.08 -5.52
C THR A 107 13.99 12.91 -4.80
N PRO A 108 14.75 13.16 -3.73
CA PRO A 108 15.48 12.10 -3.05
C PRO A 108 14.52 11.04 -2.55
N ALA A 109 14.91 9.78 -2.67
CA ALA A 109 14.08 8.68 -2.25
C ALA A 109 13.93 8.64 -0.73
N LEU A 110 12.71 8.44 -0.25
CA LEU A 110 12.37 8.33 1.15
C LEU A 110 12.58 6.89 1.63
N LEU A 111 13.43 6.68 2.63
CA LEU A 111 13.51 5.38 3.31
C LEU A 111 12.37 5.28 4.33
N VAL A 112 11.41 4.42 4.03
CA VAL A 112 10.23 4.24 4.88
C VAL A 112 10.59 3.44 6.12
N SER A 113 10.28 4.02 7.28
CA SER A 113 10.45 3.40 8.59
C SER A 113 9.15 2.83 9.17
N THR A 114 8.01 3.47 8.86
CA THR A 114 6.70 3.08 9.38
C THR A 114 5.64 3.19 8.29
N VAL A 115 4.68 2.27 8.31
CA VAL A 115 3.48 2.31 7.46
C VAL A 115 2.26 2.21 8.35
N ALA A 116 1.37 3.20 8.26
CA ALA A 116 0.07 3.16 8.89
C ALA A 116 -1.01 2.95 7.82
N ILE A 117 -1.93 2.02 8.06
CA ILE A 117 -3.01 1.70 7.13
C ILE A 117 -4.33 1.94 7.84
N THR A 118 -5.17 2.76 7.24
CA THR A 118 -6.46 3.15 7.82
C THR A 118 -7.59 2.83 6.82
N PRO A 119 -8.51 1.94 7.16
CA PRO A 119 -9.73 1.74 6.39
C PRO A 119 -10.60 3.01 6.44
N LEU A 120 -11.08 3.47 5.28
CA LEU A 120 -11.97 4.62 5.15
C LEU A 120 -13.42 4.17 4.96
N ALA A 121 -14.37 5.07 5.28
CA ALA A 121 -15.80 4.77 5.21
C ALA A 121 -16.32 4.45 3.80
N ASN A 122 -15.65 4.95 2.76
CA ASN A 122 -15.98 4.74 1.35
C ASN A 122 -15.34 3.48 0.74
N LEU A 123 -14.99 2.49 1.54
CA LEU A 123 -14.29 1.26 1.14
C LEU A 123 -12.87 1.48 0.59
N HIS A 124 -12.32 2.68 0.74
CA HIS A 124 -10.94 2.96 0.39
C HIS A 124 -9.99 2.58 1.54
N LEU A 125 -8.71 2.44 1.22
CA LEU A 125 -7.63 2.34 2.20
C LEU A 125 -6.74 3.57 2.10
N ALA A 126 -6.55 4.26 3.22
CA ALA A 126 -5.49 5.25 3.34
C ALA A 126 -4.21 4.57 3.81
N VAL A 127 -3.14 4.69 3.03
CA VAL A 127 -1.81 4.19 3.39
C VAL A 127 -0.88 5.37 3.59
N LYS A 128 -0.36 5.51 4.80
CA LYS A 128 0.58 6.56 5.18
C LYS A 128 1.96 5.95 5.36
N PHE A 129 2.91 6.42 4.59
CA PHE A 129 4.32 6.06 4.70
C PHE A 129 5.04 7.18 5.44
N THR A 130 5.71 6.85 6.53
CA THR A 130 6.58 7.78 7.27
C THR A 130 8.01 7.32 7.12
N GLY A 131 8.91 8.23 6.80
CA GLY A 131 10.32 7.90 6.58
C GLY A 131 11.20 9.15 6.59
N HIS A 132 12.45 8.98 6.14
CA HIS A 132 13.43 10.06 6.01
C HIS A 132 14.14 9.96 4.66
N ASN A 133 14.68 11.08 4.20
CA ASN A 133 15.43 11.07 2.95
C ASN A 133 16.75 10.30 3.12
N VAL A 134 17.07 9.46 2.15
CA VAL A 134 18.34 8.71 2.14
C VAL A 134 19.56 9.64 1.98
N ALA A 135 19.36 10.79 1.35
CA ALA A 135 20.43 11.77 1.11
C ALA A 135 20.75 12.67 2.31
N ASP A 136 19.93 12.68 3.36
CA ASP A 136 20.15 13.50 4.54
C ASP A 136 21.27 12.88 5.41
N ALA A 137 22.48 13.39 5.27
CA ALA A 137 23.67 12.92 6.02
C ALA A 137 23.78 13.50 7.44
N GLY A 138 22.76 14.22 7.93
CA GLY A 138 22.76 14.84 9.25
C GLY A 138 22.33 13.88 10.38
N PRO A 139 22.69 14.20 11.64
CA PRO A 139 22.32 13.39 12.80
C PRO A 139 20.82 13.46 13.12
N ILE A 140 20.10 14.42 12.57
CA ILE A 140 18.65 14.59 12.73
C ILE A 140 18.00 14.43 11.36
N HIS A 141 17.40 13.27 11.15
CA HIS A 141 16.63 13.01 9.93
C HIS A 141 15.22 13.61 10.07
N GLU A 142 14.91 14.58 9.25
CA GLU A 142 13.55 15.11 9.17
C GLU A 142 12.60 14.01 8.66
N LYS A 143 11.62 13.64 9.47
CA LYS A 143 10.60 12.69 9.08
C LYS A 143 9.64 13.32 8.08
N ARG A 144 9.38 12.62 7.00
CA ARG A 144 8.39 13.01 6.00
C ARG A 144 7.31 11.97 5.90
N ASP A 145 6.10 12.46 5.70
CA ASP A 145 4.91 11.64 5.54
C ASP A 145 4.42 11.71 4.09
N VAL A 146 4.15 10.55 3.53
CA VAL A 146 3.49 10.41 2.23
C VAL A 146 2.21 9.61 2.43
N ARG A 147 1.06 10.21 2.14
CA ARG A 147 -0.23 9.55 2.23
C ARG A 147 -0.81 9.32 0.84
N ILE A 148 -1.22 8.08 0.59
CA ILE A 148 -1.98 7.68 -0.59
C ILE A 148 -3.33 7.13 -0.17
N ASP A 149 -4.36 7.45 -0.93
CA ASP A 149 -5.70 6.91 -0.75
C ASP A 149 -5.97 5.97 -1.93
N LEU A 150 -6.22 4.71 -1.62
CA LEU A 150 -6.43 3.63 -2.59
C LEU A 150 -7.92 3.32 -2.66
N ASP A 151 -8.54 3.55 -3.80
CA ASP A 151 -9.84 2.99 -4.13
C ASP A 151 -9.73 1.48 -4.38
N GLU A 152 -10.84 0.79 -4.59
CA GLU A 152 -10.88 -0.67 -4.77
C GLU A 152 -9.94 -1.13 -5.90
N ARG A 153 -9.93 -0.42 -7.03
CA ARG A 153 -9.08 -0.75 -8.17
C ARG A 153 -7.60 -0.55 -7.87
N LEU A 154 -7.22 0.61 -7.33
CA LEU A 154 -5.83 0.91 -6.95
C LEU A 154 -5.33 -0.02 -5.85
N MET A 155 -6.21 -0.40 -4.91
CA MET A 155 -5.90 -1.33 -3.83
C MET A 155 -5.50 -2.70 -4.37
N HIS A 156 -6.31 -3.27 -5.28
CA HIS A 156 -5.99 -4.56 -5.91
C HIS A 156 -4.74 -4.46 -6.80
N GLY A 157 -4.61 -3.37 -7.57
CA GLY A 157 -3.43 -3.12 -8.39
C GLY A 157 -2.16 -2.99 -7.56
N PHE A 158 -2.20 -2.24 -6.46
CA PHE A 158 -1.07 -2.09 -5.54
C PHE A 158 -0.68 -3.40 -4.88
N MET A 159 -1.68 -4.20 -4.44
CA MET A 159 -1.44 -5.53 -3.88
C MET A 159 -0.77 -6.46 -4.89
N HIS A 160 -1.25 -6.47 -6.14
CA HIS A 160 -0.66 -7.27 -7.20
C HIS A 160 0.81 -6.89 -7.46
N LEU A 161 1.11 -5.60 -7.55
CA LEU A 161 2.49 -5.11 -7.71
C LEU A 161 3.38 -5.50 -6.52
N LEU A 162 2.85 -5.39 -5.30
CA LEU A 162 3.59 -5.73 -4.08
C LEU A 162 3.88 -7.23 -4.00
N GLU A 163 2.91 -8.07 -4.32
CA GLU A 163 3.08 -9.52 -4.34
C GLU A 163 4.06 -9.97 -5.45
N THR A 164 3.99 -9.36 -6.62
CA THR A 164 4.91 -9.62 -7.72
C THR A 164 6.34 -9.26 -7.34
N ALA A 165 6.56 -8.08 -6.77
CA ALA A 165 7.87 -7.63 -6.33
C ALA A 165 8.41 -8.46 -5.15
N TYR A 166 7.53 -8.87 -4.22
CA TYR A 166 7.86 -9.78 -3.13
C TYR A 166 8.29 -11.15 -3.66
N THR A 167 7.57 -11.72 -4.61
CA THR A 167 7.92 -13.00 -5.23
C THR A 167 9.27 -12.92 -5.95
N ALA A 168 9.51 -11.82 -6.67
CA ALA A 168 10.78 -11.59 -7.35
C ALA A 168 11.96 -11.46 -6.38
N SER A 169 11.74 -11.01 -5.15
CA SER A 169 12.78 -10.87 -4.13
C SER A 169 13.27 -12.21 -3.55
N GLN A 170 12.47 -13.27 -3.68
CA GLN A 170 12.75 -14.58 -3.09
C GLN A 170 13.03 -14.52 -1.58
N TRP A 171 12.49 -13.51 -0.88
CA TRP A 171 12.68 -13.41 0.55
C TRP A 171 11.99 -14.57 1.28
N PRO A 172 12.69 -15.27 2.18
CA PRO A 172 12.06 -16.33 2.95
C PRO A 172 10.93 -15.75 3.82
N VAL A 173 9.86 -16.51 3.93
CA VAL A 173 8.77 -16.22 4.86
C VAL A 173 9.29 -16.49 6.28
N CYS A 174 9.89 -15.49 6.90
CA CYS A 174 10.21 -15.56 8.32
C CYS A 174 9.00 -15.04 9.10
N ALA A 175 8.68 -15.69 10.22
CA ALA A 175 7.78 -15.12 11.20
C ALA A 175 8.43 -13.83 11.74
N VAL A 176 8.06 -12.71 11.17
CA VAL A 176 8.50 -11.39 11.64
C VAL A 176 7.62 -11.07 12.84
N SER A 177 8.24 -10.78 14.00
CA SER A 177 7.50 -10.17 15.12
C SER A 177 6.71 -8.98 14.62
N PRO A 178 5.47 -8.78 15.10
CA PRO A 178 4.63 -7.69 14.63
C PRO A 178 5.41 -6.37 14.72
N LEU A 179 5.60 -5.72 13.58
CA LEU A 179 5.96 -4.32 13.57
C LEU A 179 4.80 -3.58 14.23
N GLU A 180 5.09 -2.52 14.96
CA GLU A 180 4.08 -1.58 15.41
C GLU A 180 3.39 -0.98 14.17
N VAL A 181 2.42 -1.68 13.66
CA VAL A 181 1.53 -1.18 12.61
C VAL A 181 0.35 -0.58 13.35
N GLU A 182 0.34 0.74 13.48
CA GLU A 182 -0.81 1.45 14.00
C GLU A 182 -1.99 1.24 13.04
N VAL A 183 -2.88 0.33 13.40
CA VAL A 183 -4.23 0.33 12.85
C VAL A 183 -4.98 1.43 13.60
N ALA A 184 -5.01 2.62 13.04
CA ALA A 184 -5.79 3.72 13.56
C ALA A 184 -7.29 3.36 13.41
N SER A 185 -7.83 2.71 14.44
CA SER A 185 -9.27 2.64 14.65
C SER A 185 -9.72 4.04 15.04
N GLY A 186 -10.59 4.65 14.24
CA GLY A 186 -11.09 6.01 14.48
C GLY A 186 -11.92 6.13 15.74
N LYS A 187 -11.25 6.15 16.89
CA LYS A 187 -11.70 6.68 18.17
C LYS A 187 -10.47 7.14 18.94
N ASP A 188 -10.47 8.42 19.28
CA ASP A 188 -9.52 9.03 20.20
C ASP A 188 -9.31 8.18 21.43
N ALA A 189 -8.09 7.70 21.64
CA ALA A 189 -7.64 7.27 22.95
C ALA A 189 -6.16 7.66 23.08
N ALA A 190 -5.94 8.73 23.84
CA ALA A 190 -4.63 9.13 24.32
C ALA A 190 -4.05 7.99 25.18
N ALA A 191 -3.19 7.17 24.60
CA ALA A 191 -2.34 6.24 25.33
C ALA A 191 -0.91 6.80 25.32
N ARG A 192 -0.47 7.26 26.50
CA ARG A 192 0.93 7.66 26.74
C ARG A 192 1.82 6.42 26.64
N PRO A 193 2.95 6.49 25.91
CA PRO A 193 3.92 5.42 25.93
C PRO A 193 4.55 5.32 27.33
N GLN A 194 4.48 4.15 27.94
CA GLN A 194 5.25 3.84 29.15
C GLN A 194 6.66 3.47 28.75
N TYR A 195 7.63 4.28 29.12
CA TYR A 195 9.04 3.91 29.05
C TYR A 195 9.39 3.13 30.33
N LEU A 196 9.95 1.93 30.17
CA LEU A 196 10.64 1.23 31.22
C LEU A 196 12.10 1.68 31.21
N ASN A 197 12.57 2.23 32.35
CA ASN A 197 13.99 2.45 32.64
C ASN A 197 14.69 1.12 32.95
#